data_4f6329ff7086741e15c8bfda7c44c9ec
#
_entry.id   4f6329ff7086741e15c8bfda7c44c9ec
#
_cell.length_a   1.000
_cell.length_b   1.000
_cell.length_c   1.000
_cell.angle_alpha   90.00
_cell.angle_beta   90.00
_cell.angle_gamma   90.00
#
_symmetry.space_group_name_H-M   'P 1'
#
loop_
_entity.id
_entity.type
_entity.pdbx_description
1 polymer ?
#
loop_
_entity_poly.entity_id
_entity_poly.type
_entity_poly.pdbx_seq_one_letter_code
_entity_poly.pdbx_strand_id
1 'polypeptide(L)'
;MAVLFVLFFVQRLLPRLFDSKVFYGLALALPVALAVFSLYAGYVYNPEWPYERMALLLLSIALSGRFEIWHNVFWSAPLSLLGGLPTDGDEHHAIDNTFLAVPMNKGLLGAILVAAVFLLLLWRLAKRHRSTEVICLVALTLYLFMENKPFLLSANPFLLMLPVVFFNAETGK
;
A
#
# COMPACT_ATOMS: atom_id res chain seq x y z
N MET A 1 6.50 12.21 1.03
CA MET A 1 6.94 13.32 0.12
C MET A 1 8.30 13.04 -0.52
N ALA A 2 9.37 12.67 0.22
CA ALA A 2 10.70 12.41 -0.37
C ALA A 2 10.69 11.40 -1.52
N VAL A 3 9.99 10.27 -1.36
CA VAL A 3 9.86 9.22 -2.39
C VAL A 3 9.30 9.76 -3.70
N LEU A 4 8.28 10.62 -3.65
CA LEU A 4 7.68 11.22 -4.83
C LEU A 4 8.69 12.10 -5.59
N PHE A 5 9.42 12.96 -4.86
CA PHE A 5 10.47 13.80 -5.45
C PHE A 5 11.56 12.96 -6.11
N VAL A 6 12.02 11.89 -5.44
CA VAL A 6 13.01 10.98 -6.00
C VAL A 6 12.49 10.33 -7.28
N LEU A 7 11.26 9.81 -7.28
CA LEU A 7 10.67 9.18 -8.46
C LEU A 7 10.52 10.15 -9.63
N PHE A 8 10.07 11.40 -9.39
CA PHE A 8 9.99 12.41 -10.45
C PHE A 8 11.36 12.84 -10.95
N PHE A 9 12.36 12.97 -10.07
CA PHE A 9 13.72 13.29 -10.47
C PHE A 9 14.30 12.18 -11.35
N VAL A 10 14.13 10.92 -10.96
CA VAL A 10 14.59 9.76 -11.73
C VAL A 10 13.82 9.65 -13.05
N GLN A 11 12.52 9.92 -13.08
CA GLN A 11 11.75 9.95 -14.33
C GLN A 11 12.30 10.99 -15.31
N ARG A 12 12.70 12.17 -14.81
CA ARG A 12 13.28 13.22 -15.65
C ARG A 12 14.63 12.82 -16.23
N LEU A 13 15.41 12.03 -15.49
CA LEU A 13 16.73 11.54 -15.95
C LEU A 13 16.62 10.33 -16.88
N LEU A 14 15.65 9.46 -16.63
CA LEU A 14 15.50 8.17 -17.32
C LEU A 14 14.05 7.97 -17.84
N PRO A 15 13.55 8.84 -18.74
CA PRO A 15 12.16 8.79 -19.18
C PRO A 15 11.81 7.44 -19.84
N ARG A 16 12.73 6.84 -20.60
CA ARG A 16 12.51 5.56 -21.29
C ARG A 16 12.25 4.40 -20.32
N LEU A 17 12.77 4.47 -19.09
CA LEU A 17 12.53 3.45 -18.07
C LEU A 17 11.05 3.49 -17.63
N PHE A 18 10.53 4.67 -17.40
CA PHE A 18 9.16 4.88 -16.90
C PHE A 18 8.07 4.72 -17.99
N ASP A 19 8.45 4.74 -19.26
CA ASP A 19 7.56 4.44 -20.38
C ASP A 19 7.65 2.97 -20.81
N SER A 20 8.46 2.16 -20.11
CA SER A 20 8.64 0.75 -20.43
C SER A 20 7.48 -0.12 -19.94
N LYS A 21 7.20 -1.21 -20.68
CA LYS A 21 6.22 -2.23 -20.26
C LYS A 21 6.60 -2.88 -18.92
N VAL A 22 7.89 -2.96 -18.64
CA VAL A 22 8.43 -3.50 -17.39
C VAL A 22 8.04 -2.62 -16.21
N PHE A 23 8.18 -1.31 -16.33
CA PHE A 23 7.76 -0.36 -15.29
C PHE A 23 6.26 -0.47 -14.99
N TYR A 24 5.41 -0.48 -16.02
CA TYR A 24 3.97 -0.63 -15.83
C TYR A 24 3.59 -1.99 -15.22
N GLY A 25 4.28 -3.06 -15.61
CA GLY A 25 4.09 -4.38 -14.99
C GLY A 25 4.46 -4.38 -13.51
N LEU A 26 5.60 -3.79 -13.15
CA LEU A 26 6.03 -3.65 -11.75
C LEU A 26 5.07 -2.76 -10.94
N ALA A 27 4.61 -1.66 -11.52
CA ALA A 27 3.64 -0.78 -10.88
C ALA A 27 2.32 -1.49 -10.56
N LEU A 28 1.84 -2.36 -11.48
CA LEU A 28 0.65 -3.18 -11.25
C LEU A 28 0.88 -4.29 -10.21
N ALA A 29 2.05 -4.89 -10.18
CA ALA A 29 2.38 -5.95 -9.23
C ALA A 29 2.62 -5.42 -7.82
N LEU A 30 3.10 -4.19 -7.66
CA LEU A 30 3.52 -3.61 -6.39
C LEU A 30 2.44 -3.64 -5.29
N PRO A 31 1.20 -3.16 -5.51
CA PRO A 31 0.17 -3.18 -4.45
C PRO A 31 -0.18 -4.60 -4.03
N VAL A 32 -0.19 -5.55 -4.96
CA VAL A 32 -0.45 -6.97 -4.65
C VAL A 32 0.71 -7.55 -3.85
N ALA A 33 1.94 -7.29 -4.26
CA ALA A 33 3.13 -7.75 -3.55
C ALA A 33 3.21 -7.21 -2.12
N LEU A 34 2.90 -5.91 -1.93
CA LEU A 34 2.88 -5.30 -0.61
C LEU A 34 1.74 -5.83 0.27
N ALA A 35 0.57 -6.10 -0.31
CA ALA A 35 -0.55 -6.71 0.42
C ALA A 35 -0.19 -8.13 0.89
N VAL A 36 0.33 -8.96 -0.01
CA VAL A 36 0.77 -10.33 0.32
C VAL A 36 1.89 -10.29 1.35
N PHE A 37 2.87 -9.40 1.18
CA PHE A 37 3.96 -9.24 2.14
C PHE A 37 3.46 -8.81 3.52
N SER A 38 2.53 -7.87 3.60
CA SER A 38 1.97 -7.39 4.87
C SER A 38 1.23 -8.50 5.63
N LEU A 39 0.41 -9.27 4.92
CA LEU A 39 -0.30 -10.43 5.48
C LEU A 39 0.68 -11.53 5.91
N TYR A 40 1.66 -11.82 5.08
CA TYR A 40 2.71 -12.82 5.38
C TYR A 40 3.53 -12.40 6.60
N ALA A 41 3.97 -11.13 6.67
CA ALA A 41 4.73 -10.62 7.79
C ALA A 41 3.93 -10.67 9.10
N GLY A 42 2.64 -10.28 9.08
CA GLY A 42 1.77 -10.38 10.25
C GLY A 42 1.52 -11.83 10.68
N TYR A 43 1.40 -12.76 9.74
CA TYR A 43 1.18 -14.17 10.05
C TYR A 43 2.43 -14.84 10.62
N VAL A 44 3.60 -14.62 10.01
CA VAL A 44 4.82 -15.40 10.27
C VAL A 44 5.69 -14.79 11.36
N TYR A 45 5.62 -13.47 11.57
CA TYR A 45 6.46 -12.81 12.57
C TYR A 45 6.18 -13.34 13.97
N ASN A 46 7.23 -13.67 14.71
CA ASN A 46 7.16 -14.02 16.13
C ASN A 46 8.33 -13.32 16.86
N PRO A 47 8.05 -12.49 17.87
CA PRO A 47 9.08 -11.77 18.61
C PRO A 47 10.04 -12.70 19.37
N GLU A 48 9.62 -13.95 19.66
CA GLU A 48 10.42 -14.94 20.37
C GLU A 48 11.35 -15.77 19.46
N TRP A 49 11.45 -15.40 18.18
CA TRP A 49 12.27 -16.17 17.25
C TRP A 49 13.76 -16.15 17.60
N PRO A 50 14.42 -17.31 17.56
CA PRO A 50 15.87 -17.38 17.67
C PRO A 50 16.54 -16.66 16.50
N TYR A 51 17.77 -16.21 16.73
CA TYR A 51 18.59 -15.42 15.80
C TYR A 51 18.72 -15.96 14.37
N GLU A 52 18.27 -17.18 14.10
CA GLU A 52 18.28 -17.83 12.79
C GLU A 52 17.41 -17.11 11.73
N ARG A 53 16.48 -16.26 12.15
CA ARG A 53 15.65 -15.43 11.24
C ARG A 53 16.02 -13.95 11.29
N MET A 54 17.30 -13.68 11.45
CA MET A 54 17.89 -12.34 11.54
C MET A 54 17.38 -11.38 10.45
N ALA A 55 17.14 -11.85 9.23
CA ALA A 55 16.71 -10.99 8.12
C ALA A 55 15.34 -10.34 8.38
N LEU A 56 14.36 -11.08 8.90
CA LEU A 56 13.03 -10.54 9.23
C LEU A 56 13.10 -9.62 10.45
N LEU A 57 13.95 -9.96 11.44
CA LEU A 57 14.18 -9.11 12.60
C LEU A 57 14.82 -7.78 12.19
N LEU A 58 15.87 -7.80 11.36
CA LEU A 58 16.53 -6.61 10.85
C LEU A 58 15.56 -5.75 10.03
N LEU A 59 14.71 -6.39 9.23
CA LEU A 59 13.68 -5.68 8.46
C LEU A 59 12.62 -5.06 9.38
N SER A 60 12.22 -5.75 10.46
CA SER A 60 11.32 -5.19 11.48
C SER A 60 11.94 -3.97 12.16
N ILE A 61 13.21 -4.04 12.53
CA ILE A 61 13.96 -2.91 13.13
C ILE A 61 14.01 -1.74 12.13
N ALA A 62 14.33 -2.01 10.85
CA ALA A 62 14.35 -1.00 9.80
C ALA A 62 12.98 -0.34 9.58
N LEU A 63 11.90 -1.07 9.82
CA LEU A 63 10.52 -0.61 9.79
C LEU A 63 9.99 -0.17 11.18
N SER A 64 10.88 0.17 12.10
CA SER A 64 10.55 0.70 13.45
C SER A 64 9.68 -0.26 14.29
N GLY A 65 9.94 -1.57 14.22
CA GLY A 65 9.21 -2.59 14.98
C GLY A 65 7.79 -2.90 14.50
N ARG A 66 7.40 -2.43 13.33
CA ARG A 66 6.02 -2.55 12.80
C ARG A 66 5.53 -3.98 12.64
N PHE A 67 6.43 -4.94 12.44
CA PHE A 67 6.03 -6.36 12.29
C PHE A 67 5.43 -6.93 13.57
N GLU A 68 5.86 -6.49 14.74
CA GLU A 68 5.27 -6.87 16.00
C GLU A 68 3.82 -6.36 16.11
N ILE A 69 3.58 -5.09 15.75
CA ILE A 69 2.23 -4.52 15.70
C ILE A 69 1.36 -5.31 14.71
N TRP A 70 1.88 -5.60 13.51
CA TRP A 70 1.14 -6.36 12.49
C TRP A 70 0.81 -7.78 12.93
N HIS A 71 1.75 -8.43 13.64
CA HIS A 71 1.53 -9.76 14.22
C HIS A 71 0.45 -9.75 15.27
N ASN A 72 0.53 -8.84 16.24
CA ASN A 72 -0.45 -8.71 17.31
C ASN A 72 -1.85 -8.46 16.77
N VAL A 73 -1.97 -7.56 15.79
CA VAL A 73 -3.25 -7.28 15.12
C VAL A 73 -3.76 -8.49 14.35
N PHE A 74 -2.88 -9.17 13.61
CA PHE A 74 -3.28 -10.33 12.80
C PHE A 74 -3.86 -11.45 13.66
N TRP A 75 -3.30 -11.69 14.84
CA TRP A 75 -3.74 -12.76 15.74
C TRP A 75 -4.82 -12.33 16.75
N SER A 76 -5.00 -11.02 16.98
CA SER A 76 -6.05 -10.53 17.88
C SER A 76 -7.46 -10.59 17.27
N ALA A 77 -7.55 -10.57 15.93
CA ALA A 77 -8.83 -10.62 15.24
C ALA A 77 -8.78 -11.53 14.02
N PRO A 78 -9.69 -12.50 13.89
CA PRO A 78 -9.74 -13.37 12.72
C PRO A 78 -10.14 -12.56 11.48
N LEU A 79 -9.49 -12.82 10.34
CA LEU A 79 -9.90 -12.30 9.05
C LEU A 79 -11.33 -12.74 8.76
N SER A 80 -12.26 -11.81 8.66
CA SER A 80 -13.65 -12.06 8.34
C SER A 80 -13.99 -11.58 6.93
N LEU A 81 -15.10 -12.08 6.38
CA LEU A 81 -15.56 -11.68 5.05
C LEU A 81 -16.06 -10.23 5.05
N LEU A 82 -16.73 -9.81 6.10
CA LEU A 82 -17.41 -8.50 6.19
C LEU A 82 -16.71 -7.50 7.11
N GLY A 83 -15.60 -7.88 7.73
CA GLY A 83 -14.91 -7.05 8.72
C GLY A 83 -15.48 -7.24 10.11
N GLY A 84 -14.94 -6.52 11.06
CA GLY A 84 -15.39 -6.57 12.44
C GLY A 84 -14.25 -6.77 13.44
N LEU A 85 -13.27 -5.88 13.43
CA LEU A 85 -12.51 -5.67 14.65
C LEU A 85 -13.49 -5.15 15.68
N PRO A 86 -13.56 -5.75 16.89
CA PRO A 86 -14.31 -5.17 17.99
C PRO A 86 -13.79 -3.74 18.19
N THR A 87 -14.69 -2.77 18.08
CA THR A 87 -14.39 -1.37 18.34
C THR A 87 -14.42 -1.04 19.82
N ASP A 88 -14.46 -2.07 20.66
CA ASP A 88 -14.57 -1.89 22.09
C ASP A 88 -13.26 -1.36 22.66
N GLY A 89 -13.30 -0.09 22.90
CA GLY A 89 -12.54 0.79 23.77
C GLY A 89 -11.13 0.35 24.15
N ASP A 90 -10.27 1.32 24.21
CA ASP A 90 -8.99 1.31 24.93
C ASP A 90 -7.87 0.44 24.31
N GLU A 91 -6.94 1.12 23.69
CA GLU A 91 -5.71 0.63 23.08
C GLU A 91 -5.85 0.02 21.68
N HIS A 92 -6.48 0.75 20.78
CA HIS A 92 -6.29 0.51 19.34
C HIS A 92 -4.82 0.71 19.01
N HIS A 93 -4.10 -0.39 18.95
CA HIS A 93 -2.83 -0.40 18.21
C HIS A 93 -3.16 0.12 16.81
N ALA A 94 -2.82 1.38 16.57
CA ALA A 94 -3.09 2.00 15.27
C ALA A 94 -2.37 1.18 14.22
N ILE A 95 -3.14 0.40 13.44
CA ILE A 95 -2.58 -0.35 12.34
C ILE A 95 -2.11 0.68 11.32
N ASP A 96 -0.81 0.95 11.29
CA ASP A 96 -0.21 1.92 10.40
C ASP A 96 0.16 1.35 9.03
N ASN A 97 -0.59 0.32 8.60
CA ASN A 97 -0.47 -0.32 7.29
C ASN A 97 -1.86 -0.52 6.70
N THR A 98 -2.17 0.18 5.64
CA THR A 98 -3.48 0.11 4.97
C THR A 98 -3.78 -1.29 4.42
N PHE A 99 -2.77 -2.02 3.95
CA PHE A 99 -2.96 -3.38 3.40
C PHE A 99 -3.36 -4.40 4.47
N LEU A 100 -3.10 -4.12 5.74
CA LEU A 100 -3.61 -4.87 6.89
C LEU A 100 -4.90 -4.25 7.45
N ALA A 101 -4.94 -2.93 7.60
CA ALA A 101 -6.08 -2.23 8.20
C ALA A 101 -7.38 -2.43 7.43
N VAL A 102 -7.33 -2.43 6.10
CA VAL A 102 -8.54 -2.58 5.27
C VAL A 102 -9.15 -3.99 5.42
N PRO A 103 -8.42 -5.11 5.24
CA PRO A 103 -9.01 -6.42 5.43
C PRO A 103 -9.46 -6.69 6.86
N MET A 104 -8.78 -6.15 7.87
CA MET A 104 -9.18 -6.32 9.27
C MET A 104 -10.45 -5.52 9.61
N ASN A 105 -10.51 -4.25 9.20
CA ASN A 105 -11.63 -3.36 9.55
C ASN A 105 -12.85 -3.51 8.63
N LYS A 106 -12.65 -3.75 7.33
CA LYS A 106 -13.69 -3.79 6.30
C LYS A 106 -13.95 -5.18 5.74
N GLY A 107 -13.18 -6.16 6.23
CA GLY A 107 -13.23 -7.54 5.76
C GLY A 107 -12.56 -7.77 4.42
N LEU A 108 -12.47 -9.03 4.06
CA LEU A 108 -11.86 -9.45 2.79
C LEU A 108 -12.62 -8.89 1.59
N LEU A 109 -13.94 -8.78 1.66
CA LEU A 109 -14.75 -8.21 0.57
C LEU A 109 -14.40 -6.74 0.34
N GLY A 110 -14.31 -5.95 1.41
CA GLY A 110 -13.88 -4.56 1.35
C GLY A 110 -12.47 -4.40 0.77
N ALA A 111 -11.54 -5.25 1.20
CA ALA A 111 -10.18 -5.27 0.69
C ALA A 111 -10.12 -5.59 -0.81
N ILE A 112 -10.86 -6.60 -1.26
CA ILE A 112 -10.95 -6.98 -2.68
C ILE A 112 -11.52 -5.83 -3.52
N LEU A 113 -12.58 -5.17 -3.06
CA LEU A 113 -13.18 -4.04 -3.77
C LEU A 113 -12.21 -2.86 -3.91
N VAL A 114 -11.54 -2.48 -2.81
CA VAL A 114 -10.53 -1.39 -2.84
C VAL A 114 -9.37 -1.77 -3.75
N ALA A 115 -8.85 -2.99 -3.66
CA ALA A 115 -7.78 -3.48 -4.52
C ALA A 115 -8.20 -3.49 -6.00
N ALA A 116 -9.41 -3.95 -6.31
CA ALA A 116 -9.94 -3.99 -7.68
C ALA A 116 -10.02 -2.58 -8.29
N VAL A 117 -10.57 -1.61 -7.57
CA VAL A 117 -10.65 -0.21 -8.03
C VAL A 117 -9.25 0.35 -8.28
N PHE A 118 -8.32 0.12 -7.36
CA PHE A 118 -6.95 0.62 -7.46
C PHE A 118 -6.19 0.00 -8.64
N LEU A 119 -6.29 -1.32 -8.81
CA LEU A 119 -5.66 -2.04 -9.91
C LEU A 119 -6.27 -1.68 -11.27
N LEU A 120 -7.60 -1.49 -11.34
CA LEU A 120 -8.26 -1.02 -12.56
C LEU A 120 -7.79 0.38 -12.96
N LEU A 121 -7.60 1.27 -11.98
CA LEU A 121 -7.06 2.60 -12.23
C LEU A 121 -5.63 2.53 -12.76
N LEU A 122 -4.74 1.80 -12.08
CA LEU A 122 -3.36 1.58 -12.54
C LEU A 122 -3.31 0.99 -13.94
N TRP A 123 -4.12 -0.04 -14.20
CA TRP A 123 -4.19 -0.68 -15.52
C TRP A 123 -4.63 0.30 -16.62
N ARG A 124 -5.66 1.12 -16.37
CA ARG A 124 -6.12 2.16 -17.32
C ARG A 124 -5.02 3.17 -17.62
N LEU A 125 -4.32 3.65 -16.61
CA LEU A 125 -3.24 4.61 -16.77
C LEU A 125 -2.04 4.00 -17.51
N ALA A 126 -1.67 2.76 -17.16
CA ALA A 126 -0.62 2.02 -17.84
C ALA A 126 -0.94 1.82 -19.32
N LYS A 127 -2.20 1.45 -19.66
CA LYS A 127 -2.64 1.28 -21.03
C LYS A 127 -2.61 2.59 -21.85
N ARG A 128 -2.75 3.72 -21.18
CA ARG A 128 -2.68 5.06 -21.79
C ARG A 128 -1.28 5.68 -21.77
N HIS A 129 -0.27 4.94 -21.31
CA HIS A 129 1.11 5.41 -21.16
C HIS A 129 1.23 6.70 -20.34
N ARG A 130 0.41 6.84 -19.29
CA ARG A 130 0.42 7.98 -18.38
C ARG A 130 1.44 7.74 -17.25
N SER A 131 2.72 7.81 -17.57
CA SER A 131 3.82 7.46 -16.65
C SER A 131 3.83 8.34 -15.38
N THR A 132 3.55 9.62 -15.51
CA THR A 132 3.51 10.57 -14.37
C THR A 132 2.45 10.19 -13.35
N GLU A 133 1.22 9.90 -13.80
CA GLU A 133 0.11 9.51 -12.95
C GLU A 133 0.34 8.13 -12.32
N VAL A 134 0.98 7.21 -13.06
CA VAL A 134 1.38 5.90 -12.52
C VAL A 134 2.42 6.08 -11.41
N ILE A 135 3.41 6.98 -11.57
CA ILE A 135 4.39 7.31 -10.54
C ILE A 135 3.69 7.84 -9.28
N CYS A 136 2.70 8.72 -9.41
CA CYS A 136 1.92 9.20 -8.28
C CYS A 136 1.22 8.06 -7.55
N LEU A 137 0.63 7.10 -8.27
CA LEU A 137 -0.03 5.95 -7.67
C LEU A 137 0.96 4.96 -7.04
N VAL A 138 2.15 4.79 -7.62
CA VAL A 138 3.23 4.00 -7.00
C VAL A 138 3.67 4.64 -5.69
N ALA A 139 3.89 5.96 -5.68
CA ALA A 139 4.25 6.68 -4.47
C ALA A 139 3.14 6.60 -3.40
N LEU A 140 1.87 6.69 -3.81
CA LEU A 140 0.72 6.48 -2.93
C LEU A 140 0.72 5.06 -2.38
N THR A 141 0.97 4.04 -3.20
CA THR A 141 1.04 2.64 -2.77
C THR A 141 2.10 2.43 -1.68
N LEU A 142 3.30 3.00 -1.87
CA LEU A 142 4.36 2.94 -0.87
C LEU A 142 3.99 3.71 0.41
N TYR A 143 3.28 4.82 0.28
CA TYR A 143 2.78 5.57 1.43
C TYR A 143 1.75 4.74 2.22
N LEU A 144 0.80 4.10 1.53
CA LEU A 144 -0.25 3.27 2.15
C LEU A 144 0.31 2.02 2.84
N PHE A 145 1.48 1.56 2.43
CA PHE A 145 2.20 0.48 3.10
C PHE A 145 2.74 0.90 4.49
N MET A 146 3.04 2.20 4.64
CA MET A 146 3.59 2.77 5.87
C MET A 146 2.56 3.52 6.71
N GLU A 147 1.34 3.72 6.21
CA GLU A 147 0.30 4.53 6.85
C GLU A 147 -1.11 3.96 6.61
N ASN A 148 -1.98 4.09 7.60
CA ASN A 148 -3.35 3.58 7.50
C ASN A 148 -4.42 4.67 7.34
N LYS A 149 -4.05 5.89 7.05
CA LYS A 149 -4.97 7.02 6.88
C LYS A 149 -5.18 7.37 5.40
N PRO A 150 -5.61 6.40 4.55
CA PRO A 150 -5.67 6.59 3.09
C PRO A 150 -6.66 7.67 2.68
N PHE A 151 -7.76 7.83 3.44
CA PHE A 151 -8.86 8.72 3.09
C PHE A 151 -8.89 10.02 3.91
N LEU A 152 -7.91 10.27 4.76
CA LEU A 152 -7.82 11.51 5.50
C LEU A 152 -7.01 12.54 4.69
N LEU A 153 -7.68 13.58 4.20
CA LEU A 153 -7.07 14.58 3.31
C LEU A 153 -5.87 15.29 3.96
N SER A 154 -5.96 15.55 5.27
CA SER A 154 -4.88 16.16 6.05
C SER A 154 -3.65 15.28 6.20
N ALA A 155 -3.82 13.95 6.21
CA ALA A 155 -2.73 13.00 6.31
C ALA A 155 -2.25 12.49 4.95
N ASN A 156 -3.10 12.57 3.91
CA ASN A 156 -2.80 12.04 2.60
C ASN A 156 -3.13 13.05 1.48
N PRO A 157 -2.20 13.96 1.17
CA PRO A 157 -2.39 14.94 0.10
C PRO A 157 -2.55 14.33 -1.29
N PHE A 158 -2.20 13.05 -1.49
CA PHE A 158 -2.42 12.35 -2.77
C PHE A 158 -3.90 12.19 -3.11
N LEU A 159 -4.81 12.25 -2.12
CA LEU A 159 -6.24 12.26 -2.39
C LEU A 159 -6.68 13.43 -3.28
N LEU A 160 -5.99 14.57 -3.21
CA LEU A 160 -6.24 15.72 -4.08
C LEU A 160 -5.85 15.46 -5.53
N MET A 161 -4.93 14.53 -5.77
CA MET A 161 -4.50 14.16 -7.12
C MET A 161 -5.43 13.14 -7.79
N LEU A 162 -6.21 12.37 -7.02
CA LEU A 162 -7.12 11.37 -7.56
C LEU A 162 -8.13 11.97 -8.57
N PRO A 163 -8.81 13.09 -8.30
CA PRO A 163 -9.71 13.72 -9.27
C PRO A 163 -8.97 14.09 -10.56
N VAL A 164 -7.77 14.65 -10.46
CA VAL A 164 -6.97 15.04 -11.64
C VAL A 164 -6.61 13.80 -12.46
N VAL A 165 -6.24 12.70 -11.80
CA VAL A 165 -5.94 11.42 -12.46
C VAL A 165 -7.18 10.84 -13.14
N PHE A 166 -8.37 10.94 -12.52
CA PHE A 166 -9.63 10.45 -13.09
C PHE A 166 -10.12 11.34 -14.24
N PHE A 167 -10.16 12.66 -14.07
CA PHE A 167 -10.72 13.57 -15.06
C PHE A 167 -9.81 13.80 -16.25
N ASN A 168 -8.49 13.92 -16.06
CA ASN A 168 -7.56 13.99 -17.19
C ASN A 168 -7.46 12.68 -17.98
N ALA A 169 -7.94 11.58 -17.43
CA ALA A 169 -8.03 10.33 -18.15
C ALA A 169 -9.11 10.37 -19.26
N GLU A 170 -10.10 11.26 -19.17
CA GLU A 170 -11.19 11.39 -20.16
C GLU A 170 -10.89 12.42 -21.25
N THR A 171 -10.08 13.44 -20.96
CA THR A 171 -9.80 14.56 -21.90
C THR A 171 -8.62 14.31 -22.84
N GLY A 172 -7.96 13.16 -22.76
CA GLY A 172 -6.83 12.81 -23.63
C GLY A 172 -7.32 12.40 -25.04
N LYS A 173 -7.73 13.38 -25.86
CA LYS A 173 -7.69 13.29 -27.32
C LYS A 173 -6.34 13.75 -27.82
#